data_277324835c9d3268dd5f0740628bf0b5
#
_entry.id   277324835c9d3268dd5f0740628bf0b5
#
_cell.length_a   1.000
_cell.length_b   1.000
_cell.length_c   1.000
_cell.angle_alpha   90.00
_cell.angle_beta   90.00
_cell.angle_gamma   90.00
#
_symmetry.space_group_name_H-M   'P 1'
#
loop_
_entity.id
_entity.type
_entity.pdbx_description
1 polymer ?
#
loop_
_entity_poly.entity_id
_entity_poly.type
_entity_poly.pdbx_seq_one_letter_code
_entity_poly.pdbx_strand_id
1 'polypeptide(L)'
;SVQAEWCSMIGTVYARTTGAKINIVQKGSGEALAQLMAEKDNPKTDVWFGGTGDPHLQAAELGLTAEYKSPSLADLHPWAQQQARQSGYKTVGIYSGPLGFGYNTELLAKRKLAVPKTWADLLKPEFKGEVQMANPASSGTAYTMIATLVQLMGEEKAFEYLKALHPNISTYT
;
A
#
# COMPACT_ATOMS: atom_id res chain seq x y z
N SER A 1 1.25 -2.52 3.04
CA SER A 1 0.89 -2.82 4.45
C SER A 1 2.13 -3.01 5.30
N VAL A 2 2.07 -2.61 6.56
CA VAL A 2 3.11 -2.86 7.55
C VAL A 2 3.02 -4.29 8.05
N GLN A 3 4.14 -4.89 8.40
CA GLN A 3 4.13 -6.21 9.05
C GLN A 3 3.55 -6.09 10.48
N ALA A 4 2.77 -7.10 10.89
CA ALA A 4 2.09 -7.11 12.18
C ALA A 4 3.08 -7.00 13.35
N GLU A 5 4.27 -7.60 13.20
CA GLU A 5 5.33 -7.61 14.19
C GLU A 5 5.84 -6.20 14.52
N TRP A 6 5.93 -5.31 13.53
CA TRP A 6 6.31 -3.91 13.76
C TRP A 6 5.30 -3.20 14.66
N CYS A 7 4.03 -3.34 14.35
CA CYS A 7 2.97 -2.72 15.16
C CYS A 7 2.95 -3.29 16.58
N SER A 8 3.08 -4.61 16.71
CA SER A 8 3.10 -5.28 18.02
C SER A 8 4.30 -4.84 18.88
N MET A 9 5.47 -4.72 18.26
CA MET A 9 6.67 -4.26 18.97
C MET A 9 6.53 -2.79 19.42
N ILE A 10 6.14 -1.90 18.50
CA ILE A 10 5.93 -0.47 18.79
C ILE A 10 4.88 -0.31 19.89
N GLY A 11 3.74 -1.01 19.77
CA GLY A 11 2.68 -0.97 20.78
C GLY A 11 3.14 -1.46 22.14
N THR A 12 3.93 -2.54 22.19
CA THR A 12 4.49 -3.08 23.46
C THR A 12 5.43 -2.09 24.12
N VAL A 13 6.36 -1.50 23.36
CA VAL A 13 7.32 -0.52 23.90
C VAL A 13 6.58 0.72 24.38
N TYR A 14 5.65 1.25 23.60
CA TYR A 14 4.87 2.42 23.97
C TYR A 14 4.02 2.18 25.23
N ALA A 15 3.36 1.03 25.31
CA ALA A 15 2.58 0.66 26.50
C ALA A 15 3.43 0.57 27.78
N ARG A 16 4.65 0.03 27.68
CA ARG A 16 5.58 -0.04 28.82
C ARG A 16 6.04 1.34 29.29
N THR A 17 6.26 2.27 28.39
CA THR A 17 6.78 3.62 28.70
C THR A 17 5.69 4.58 29.16
N THR A 18 4.47 4.42 28.70
CA THR A 18 3.36 5.37 28.94
C THR A 18 2.23 4.82 29.81
N GLY A 19 2.15 3.50 29.98
CA GLY A 19 1.00 2.84 30.59
C GLY A 19 -0.25 2.75 29.69
N ALA A 20 -0.18 3.27 28.46
CA ALA A 20 -1.32 3.26 27.54
C ALA A 20 -1.60 1.85 27.02
N LYS A 21 -2.88 1.49 26.92
CA LYS A 21 -3.31 0.24 26.26
C LYS A 21 -3.38 0.46 24.75
N ILE A 22 -2.65 -0.34 23.99
CA ILE A 22 -2.63 -0.29 22.52
C ILE A 22 -3.44 -1.46 21.97
N ASN A 23 -4.46 -1.15 21.21
CA ASN A 23 -5.24 -2.12 20.45
C ASN A 23 -4.91 -1.94 18.97
N ILE A 24 -4.55 -3.04 18.29
CA ILE A 24 -4.12 -3.02 16.90
C ILE A 24 -5.09 -3.83 16.05
N VAL A 25 -5.59 -3.22 14.97
CA VAL A 25 -6.39 -3.88 13.94
C VAL A 25 -5.64 -3.78 12.62
N GLN A 26 -5.31 -4.91 12.01
CA GLN A 26 -4.60 -4.96 10.75
C GLN A 26 -5.58 -5.00 9.56
N LYS A 27 -5.39 -4.09 8.61
CA LYS A 27 -6.24 -3.96 7.41
C LYS A 27 -5.43 -3.58 6.18
N GLY A 28 -5.99 -3.81 5.00
CA GLY A 28 -5.51 -3.20 3.76
C GLY A 28 -5.72 -1.67 3.77
N SER A 29 -4.95 -0.93 2.95
CA SER A 29 -5.03 0.53 2.96
C SER A 29 -6.42 1.04 2.50
N GLY A 30 -7.03 0.40 1.50
CA GLY A 30 -8.38 0.73 1.05
C GLY A 30 -9.45 0.40 2.09
N GLU A 31 -9.31 -0.72 2.79
CA GLU A 31 -10.22 -1.11 3.88
C GLU A 31 -10.12 -0.15 5.07
N ALA A 32 -8.90 0.30 5.40
CA ALA A 32 -8.70 1.27 6.48
C ALA A 32 -9.35 2.61 6.13
N LEU A 33 -9.19 3.10 4.90
CA LEU A 33 -9.85 4.31 4.43
C LEU A 33 -11.38 4.18 4.50
N ALA A 34 -11.93 3.06 4.00
CA ALA A 34 -13.38 2.82 4.04
C ALA A 34 -13.92 2.79 5.48
N GLN A 35 -13.15 2.21 6.41
CA GLN A 35 -13.52 2.23 7.83
C GLN A 35 -13.53 3.64 8.40
N LEU A 36 -12.48 4.45 8.15
CA LEU A 36 -12.44 5.84 8.62
C LEU A 36 -13.60 6.66 8.07
N MET A 37 -13.97 6.46 6.81
CA MET A 37 -15.14 7.11 6.22
C MET A 37 -16.46 6.70 6.92
N ALA A 38 -16.61 5.41 7.22
CA ALA A 38 -17.80 4.90 7.92
C ALA A 38 -17.88 5.38 9.39
N GLU A 39 -16.73 5.62 10.02
CA GLU A 39 -16.63 6.08 11.42
C GLU A 39 -16.54 7.60 11.55
N LYS A 40 -16.71 8.36 10.47
CA LYS A 40 -16.50 9.81 10.42
C LYS A 40 -17.23 10.57 11.55
N ASP A 41 -18.47 10.22 11.85
CA ASP A 41 -19.28 10.89 12.86
C ASP A 41 -19.06 10.34 14.28
N ASN A 42 -18.35 9.24 14.41
CA ASN A 42 -17.98 8.63 15.69
C ASN A 42 -16.62 7.92 15.57
N PRO A 43 -15.49 8.65 15.48
CA PRO A 43 -14.16 8.10 15.27
C PRO A 43 -13.76 7.13 16.38
N LYS A 44 -13.19 5.99 15.99
CA LYS A 44 -12.70 4.94 16.92
C LYS A 44 -11.22 4.65 16.77
N THR A 45 -10.60 5.21 15.74
CA THR A 45 -9.20 5.01 15.42
C THR A 45 -8.41 6.26 15.79
N ASP A 46 -7.42 6.12 16.67
CA ASP A 46 -6.54 7.23 17.07
C ASP A 46 -5.37 7.43 16.09
N VAL A 47 -4.79 6.32 15.59
CA VAL A 47 -3.63 6.36 14.71
C VAL A 47 -3.78 5.35 13.57
N TRP A 48 -3.68 5.83 12.33
CA TRP A 48 -3.52 4.98 11.17
C TRP A 48 -2.04 4.88 10.78
N PHE A 49 -1.44 3.71 10.99
CA PHE A 49 -0.02 3.48 10.79
C PHE A 49 0.26 2.58 9.60
N GLY A 50 1.01 3.10 8.62
CA GLY A 50 1.47 2.35 7.46
C GLY A 50 0.46 2.25 6.30
N GLY A 51 0.82 1.51 5.30
CA GLY A 51 0.11 1.46 4.02
C GLY A 51 0.75 2.36 2.96
N THR A 52 0.04 2.60 1.86
CA THR A 52 0.48 3.49 0.79
C THR A 52 0.03 4.93 1.03
N GLY A 53 0.74 5.90 0.46
CA GLY A 53 0.48 7.33 0.70
C GLY A 53 -0.86 7.83 0.17
N ASP A 54 -1.32 7.29 -0.98
CA ASP A 54 -2.53 7.79 -1.66
C ASP A 54 -3.78 7.79 -0.78
N PRO A 55 -4.19 6.68 -0.12
CA PRO A 55 -5.38 6.70 0.73
C PRO A 55 -5.20 7.56 1.98
N HIS A 56 -3.97 7.76 2.47
CA HIS A 56 -3.72 8.72 3.55
C HIS A 56 -3.95 10.18 3.10
N LEU A 57 -3.49 10.53 1.90
CA LEU A 57 -3.73 11.87 1.33
C LEU A 57 -5.23 12.08 1.09
N GLN A 58 -5.93 11.08 0.57
CA GLN A 58 -7.37 11.13 0.39
C GLN A 58 -8.11 11.29 1.73
N ALA A 59 -7.70 10.59 2.79
CA ALA A 59 -8.26 10.78 4.12
C ALA A 59 -8.05 12.22 4.64
N ALA A 60 -6.88 12.80 4.38
CA ALA A 60 -6.58 14.19 4.74
C ALA A 60 -7.47 15.19 4.01
N GLU A 61 -7.69 14.99 2.71
CA GLU A 61 -8.59 15.82 1.89
C GLU A 61 -10.05 15.73 2.35
N LEU A 62 -10.49 14.54 2.74
CA LEU A 62 -11.83 14.28 3.27
C LEU A 62 -12.03 14.77 4.71
N GLY A 63 -10.98 15.31 5.35
CA GLY A 63 -11.04 15.79 6.72
C GLY A 63 -11.15 14.69 7.78
N LEU A 64 -10.70 13.46 7.44
CA LEU A 64 -10.75 12.30 8.34
C LEU A 64 -9.53 12.20 9.27
N THR A 65 -8.51 13.04 9.05
CA THR A 65 -7.28 13.08 9.84
C THR A 65 -7.03 14.49 10.37
N ALA A 66 -6.54 14.57 11.60
CA ALA A 66 -6.19 15.82 12.24
C ALA A 66 -4.80 16.31 11.84
N GLU A 67 -4.58 17.61 11.90
CA GLU A 67 -3.24 18.18 11.77
C GLU A 67 -2.40 17.82 12.99
N TYR A 68 -1.20 17.28 12.73
CA TYR A 68 -0.21 17.00 13.77
C TYR A 68 1.21 17.18 13.24
N LYS A 69 1.89 18.17 13.72
CA LYS A 69 3.29 18.44 13.40
C LYS A 69 4.19 17.80 14.46
N SER A 70 4.68 16.60 14.14
CA SER A 70 5.57 15.87 15.04
C SER A 70 6.84 16.67 15.38
N PRO A 71 7.30 16.68 16.64
CA PRO A 71 8.60 17.23 17.01
C PRO A 71 9.77 16.62 16.23
N SER A 72 9.67 15.33 15.86
CA SER A 72 10.69 14.61 15.10
C SER A 72 10.55 14.77 13.58
N LEU A 73 9.66 15.64 13.09
CA LEU A 73 9.46 15.80 11.65
C LEU A 73 10.74 16.21 10.92
N ALA A 74 11.58 17.05 11.55
CA ALA A 74 12.84 17.53 10.95
C ALA A 74 13.88 16.41 10.78
N ASP A 75 13.76 15.33 11.56
CA ASP A 75 14.71 14.19 11.53
C ASP A 75 14.36 13.18 10.42
N LEU A 76 13.20 13.33 9.78
CA LEU A 76 12.75 12.44 8.72
C LEU A 76 13.41 12.77 7.37
N HIS A 77 13.42 11.80 6.47
CA HIS A 77 13.87 12.01 5.10
C HIS A 77 13.05 13.10 4.37
N PRO A 78 13.65 13.84 3.42
CA PRO A 78 12.97 14.93 2.70
C PRO A 78 11.62 14.55 2.07
N TRP A 79 11.51 13.34 1.50
CA TRP A 79 10.27 12.86 0.89
C TRP A 79 9.13 12.72 1.92
N ALA A 80 9.44 12.27 3.14
CA ALA A 80 8.47 12.12 4.23
C ALA A 80 7.98 13.48 4.75
N GLN A 81 8.92 14.43 4.88
CA GLN A 81 8.59 15.82 5.21
C GLN A 81 7.76 16.50 4.12
N GLN A 82 8.05 16.19 2.84
CA GLN A 82 7.29 16.71 1.71
C GLN A 82 5.83 16.26 1.77
N GLN A 83 5.57 14.97 2.01
CA GLN A 83 4.21 14.46 2.18
C GLN A 83 3.48 15.17 3.34
N ALA A 84 4.16 15.38 4.45
CA ALA A 84 3.56 16.12 5.58
C ALA A 84 3.15 17.53 5.17
N ARG A 85 4.02 18.26 4.47
CA ARG A 85 3.69 19.62 3.97
C ARG A 85 2.52 19.61 2.97
N GLN A 86 2.52 18.67 2.02
CA GLN A 86 1.47 18.55 1.00
C GLN A 86 0.09 18.27 1.59
N SER A 87 0.04 17.52 2.68
CA SER A 87 -1.22 17.21 3.39
C SER A 87 -1.61 18.24 4.46
N GLY A 88 -0.90 19.35 4.60
CA GLY A 88 -1.11 20.28 5.71
C GLY A 88 -0.85 19.64 7.08
N TYR A 89 0.19 18.80 7.17
CA TYR A 89 0.58 18.04 8.36
C TYR A 89 -0.48 17.05 8.88
N LYS A 90 -1.39 16.62 8.02
CA LYS A 90 -2.41 15.61 8.34
C LYS A 90 -1.96 14.19 8.07
N THR A 91 -0.84 14.02 7.37
CA THR A 91 -0.15 12.75 7.11
C THR A 91 1.36 12.95 7.17
N VAL A 92 2.11 11.86 7.28
CA VAL A 92 3.58 11.89 7.21
C VAL A 92 4.10 10.58 6.66
N GLY A 93 5.13 10.63 5.83
CA GLY A 93 5.81 9.43 5.34
C GLY A 93 6.68 8.80 6.42
N ILE A 94 6.61 7.49 6.58
CA ILE A 94 7.37 6.76 7.61
C ILE A 94 8.27 5.66 7.06
N TYR A 95 7.99 5.15 5.88
CA TYR A 95 8.83 4.21 5.14
C TYR A 95 8.56 4.30 3.64
N SER A 96 9.50 3.84 2.84
CA SER A 96 9.35 3.71 1.40
C SER A 96 9.97 2.39 0.93
N GLY A 97 9.55 1.92 -0.24
CA GLY A 97 10.11 0.72 -0.84
C GLY A 97 9.78 0.64 -2.32
N PRO A 98 10.59 -0.10 -3.10
CA PRO A 98 10.31 -0.33 -4.50
C PRO A 98 9.11 -1.25 -4.67
N LEU A 99 8.33 -1.03 -5.73
CA LEU A 99 7.29 -1.93 -6.19
C LEU A 99 7.83 -2.82 -7.32
N GLY A 100 7.47 -4.09 -7.28
CA GLY A 100 7.82 -5.05 -8.32
C GLY A 100 6.95 -6.29 -8.24
N PHE A 101 7.25 -7.26 -9.06
CA PHE A 101 6.66 -8.60 -8.97
C PHE A 101 7.71 -9.63 -8.56
N GLY A 102 7.32 -10.58 -7.75
CA GLY A 102 8.11 -11.74 -7.39
C GLY A 102 7.70 -12.96 -8.20
N TYR A 103 8.58 -13.95 -8.32
CA TYR A 103 8.30 -15.21 -8.99
C TYR A 103 8.88 -16.40 -8.22
N ASN A 104 8.23 -17.53 -8.34
CA ASN A 104 8.70 -18.77 -7.75
C ASN A 104 9.73 -19.42 -8.69
N THR A 105 11.01 -19.42 -8.29
CA THR A 105 12.13 -19.93 -9.09
C THR A 105 12.05 -21.44 -9.36
N GLU A 106 11.58 -22.21 -8.37
CA GLU A 106 11.44 -23.65 -8.51
C GLU A 106 10.32 -24.03 -9.49
N LEU A 107 9.20 -23.31 -9.41
CA LEU A 107 8.07 -23.53 -10.30
C LEU A 107 8.42 -23.18 -11.74
N LEU A 108 9.11 -22.07 -11.98
CA LEU A 108 9.57 -21.68 -13.30
C LEU A 108 10.55 -22.73 -13.87
N ALA A 109 11.51 -23.18 -13.06
CA ALA A 109 12.46 -24.22 -13.47
C ALA A 109 11.76 -25.55 -13.80
N LYS A 110 10.83 -25.99 -12.95
CA LYS A 110 10.05 -27.22 -13.17
C LYS A 110 9.24 -27.17 -14.47
N ARG A 111 8.70 -26.02 -14.80
CA ARG A 111 7.92 -25.78 -16.04
C ARG A 111 8.76 -25.39 -17.23
N LYS A 112 10.08 -25.25 -17.08
CA LYS A 112 11.01 -24.77 -18.10
C LYS A 112 10.62 -23.41 -18.69
N LEU A 113 10.08 -22.52 -17.86
CA LEU A 113 9.68 -21.17 -18.24
C LEU A 113 10.81 -20.18 -18.03
N ALA A 114 10.91 -19.20 -18.92
CA ALA A 114 11.85 -18.10 -18.76
C ALA A 114 11.40 -17.17 -17.60
N VAL A 115 12.37 -16.65 -16.86
CA VAL A 115 12.13 -15.67 -15.80
C VAL A 115 11.56 -14.37 -16.42
N PRO A 116 10.39 -13.89 -15.98
CA PRO A 116 9.87 -12.61 -16.44
C PRO A 116 10.77 -11.47 -15.93
N LYS A 117 11.13 -10.53 -16.79
CA LYS A 117 12.00 -9.39 -16.48
C LYS A 117 11.30 -8.05 -16.60
N THR A 118 10.18 -8.02 -17.32
CA THR A 118 9.42 -6.81 -17.59
C THR A 118 7.93 -7.04 -17.33
N TRP A 119 7.19 -5.97 -17.16
CA TRP A 119 5.73 -6.04 -17.06
C TRP A 119 5.09 -6.72 -18.28
N ALA A 120 5.64 -6.49 -19.49
CA ALA A 120 5.15 -7.11 -20.71
C ALA A 120 5.32 -8.63 -20.73
N ASP A 121 6.33 -9.18 -20.04
CA ASP A 121 6.53 -10.62 -19.95
C ASP A 121 5.37 -11.32 -19.25
N LEU A 122 4.68 -10.64 -18.31
CA LEU A 122 3.53 -11.20 -17.60
C LEU A 122 2.29 -11.40 -18.49
N LEU A 123 2.29 -10.81 -19.70
CA LEU A 123 1.21 -10.98 -20.69
C LEU A 123 1.36 -12.25 -21.52
N LYS A 124 2.51 -12.93 -21.44
CA LYS A 124 2.78 -14.12 -22.25
C LYS A 124 1.80 -15.25 -21.93
N PRO A 125 1.40 -16.06 -22.94
CA PRO A 125 0.42 -17.13 -22.75
C PRO A 125 0.81 -18.17 -21.71
N GLU A 126 2.11 -18.40 -21.51
CA GLU A 126 2.62 -19.35 -20.51
C GLU A 126 2.31 -18.95 -19.06
N PHE A 127 1.96 -17.68 -18.81
CA PHE A 127 1.53 -17.16 -17.50
C PHE A 127 0.01 -17.12 -17.33
N LYS A 128 -0.76 -17.68 -18.27
CA LYS A 128 -2.22 -17.69 -18.18
C LYS A 128 -2.70 -18.42 -16.91
N GLY A 129 -3.41 -17.68 -16.06
CA GLY A 129 -3.90 -18.20 -14.77
C GLY A 129 -2.80 -18.45 -13.72
N GLU A 130 -1.60 -17.91 -13.90
CA GLU A 130 -0.46 -18.12 -13.00
C GLU A 130 -0.08 -16.85 -12.21
N VAL A 131 -0.57 -15.70 -12.63
CA VAL A 131 -0.33 -14.44 -11.93
C VAL A 131 -1.30 -14.28 -10.77
N GLN A 132 -0.82 -13.86 -9.63
CA GLN A 132 -1.62 -13.52 -8.46
C GLN A 132 -1.37 -12.08 -8.08
N MET A 133 -2.43 -11.37 -7.68
CA MET A 133 -2.31 -10.03 -7.14
C MET A 133 -3.44 -9.76 -6.14
N ALA A 134 -3.21 -8.82 -5.23
CA ALA A 134 -4.26 -8.37 -4.35
C ALA A 134 -5.29 -7.51 -5.10
N ASN A 135 -6.51 -7.41 -4.56
CA ASN A 135 -7.55 -6.55 -5.12
C ASN A 135 -7.16 -5.07 -4.95
N PRO A 136 -7.10 -4.27 -6.04
CA PRO A 136 -6.71 -2.85 -5.96
C PRO A 136 -7.66 -1.97 -5.13
N ALA A 137 -8.91 -2.39 -4.95
CA ALA A 137 -9.86 -1.62 -4.13
C ALA A 137 -9.56 -1.73 -2.62
N SER A 138 -8.97 -2.85 -2.18
CA SER A 138 -8.64 -3.09 -0.77
C SER A 138 -7.16 -2.93 -0.47
N SER A 139 -6.29 -3.29 -1.41
CA SER A 139 -4.83 -3.29 -1.25
C SER A 139 -4.17 -2.04 -1.82
N GLY A 140 -3.51 -1.26 -0.97
CA GLY A 140 -2.70 -0.12 -1.40
C GLY A 140 -1.56 -0.52 -2.35
N THR A 141 -0.90 -1.66 -2.12
CA THR A 141 0.18 -2.16 -2.99
C THR A 141 -0.34 -2.46 -4.40
N ALA A 142 -1.50 -3.10 -4.53
CA ALA A 142 -2.09 -3.37 -5.83
C ALA A 142 -2.56 -2.07 -6.52
N TYR A 143 -3.08 -1.10 -5.77
CA TYR A 143 -3.38 0.23 -6.30
C TYR A 143 -2.11 0.94 -6.79
N THR A 144 -1.02 0.89 -6.02
CA THR A 144 0.28 1.47 -6.42
C THR A 144 0.82 0.83 -7.70
N MET A 145 0.57 -0.47 -7.95
CA MET A 145 0.93 -1.10 -9.21
C MET A 145 0.19 -0.43 -10.39
N ILE A 146 -1.11 -0.17 -10.26
CA ILE A 146 -1.88 0.53 -11.30
C ILE A 146 -1.31 1.92 -11.52
N ALA A 147 -1.09 2.69 -10.45
CA ALA A 147 -0.49 4.03 -10.54
C ALA A 147 0.90 4.00 -11.19
N THR A 148 1.71 2.98 -10.90
CA THR A 148 3.03 2.79 -11.52
C THR A 148 2.90 2.57 -13.03
N LEU A 149 1.97 1.71 -13.46
CA LEU A 149 1.73 1.48 -14.89
C LEU A 149 1.25 2.75 -15.60
N VAL A 150 0.36 3.51 -14.96
CA VAL A 150 -0.10 4.80 -15.49
C VAL A 150 1.06 5.79 -15.64
N GLN A 151 1.96 5.86 -14.66
CA GLN A 151 3.15 6.72 -14.74
C GLN A 151 4.13 6.27 -15.83
N LEU A 152 4.28 4.96 -16.04
CA LEU A 152 5.23 4.42 -17.00
C LEU A 152 4.76 4.53 -18.45
N MET A 153 3.48 4.39 -18.73
CA MET A 153 2.98 4.25 -20.10
C MET A 153 1.78 5.14 -20.45
N GLY A 154 1.27 5.93 -19.51
CA GLY A 154 0.04 6.72 -19.66
C GLY A 154 -1.21 5.91 -19.32
N GLU A 155 -2.29 6.61 -18.96
CA GLU A 155 -3.51 5.99 -18.44
C GLU A 155 -4.14 5.00 -19.44
N GLU A 156 -4.35 5.41 -20.68
CA GLU A 156 -4.97 4.58 -21.72
C GLU A 156 -4.24 3.25 -21.89
N LYS A 157 -2.91 3.30 -22.13
CA LYS A 157 -2.09 2.10 -22.32
C LYS A 157 -2.00 1.25 -21.06
N ALA A 158 -1.99 1.86 -19.86
CA ALA A 158 -2.00 1.13 -18.61
C ALA A 158 -3.28 0.31 -18.46
N PHE A 159 -4.44 0.86 -18.80
CA PHE A 159 -5.69 0.11 -18.74
C PHE A 159 -5.82 -0.93 -19.85
N GLU A 160 -5.26 -0.69 -21.05
CA GLU A 160 -5.11 -1.73 -22.08
C GLU A 160 -4.24 -2.89 -21.59
N TYR A 161 -3.09 -2.59 -20.98
CA TYR A 161 -2.22 -3.58 -20.36
C TYR A 161 -2.95 -4.38 -19.27
N LEU A 162 -3.69 -3.73 -18.38
CA LEU A 162 -4.42 -4.41 -17.31
C LEU A 162 -5.54 -5.32 -17.86
N LYS A 163 -6.22 -4.92 -18.93
CA LYS A 163 -7.18 -5.77 -19.64
C LYS A 163 -6.50 -7.02 -20.24
N ALA A 164 -5.31 -6.85 -20.82
CA ALA A 164 -4.52 -7.95 -21.37
C ALA A 164 -3.95 -8.86 -20.29
N LEU A 165 -3.60 -8.31 -19.10
CA LEU A 165 -3.10 -9.08 -17.97
C LEU A 165 -4.20 -9.89 -17.27
N HIS A 166 -5.43 -9.41 -17.26
CA HIS A 166 -6.53 -10.03 -16.53
C HIS A 166 -6.73 -11.54 -16.79
N PRO A 167 -6.66 -12.06 -18.04
CA PRO A 167 -6.74 -13.50 -18.30
C PRO A 167 -5.59 -14.32 -17.69
N ASN A 168 -4.46 -13.68 -17.38
CA ASN A 168 -3.30 -14.32 -16.75
C ASN A 168 -3.39 -14.34 -15.23
N ILE A 169 -4.33 -13.56 -14.64
CA ILE A 169 -4.53 -13.51 -13.20
C ILE A 169 -5.44 -14.67 -12.77
N SER A 170 -4.93 -15.51 -11.87
CA SER A 170 -5.70 -16.60 -11.29
C SER A 170 -6.59 -16.14 -10.14
N THR A 171 -6.13 -15.18 -9.36
CA THR A 171 -6.82 -14.75 -8.13
C THR A 171 -6.51 -13.30 -7.80
N TYR A 172 -7.54 -12.58 -7.37
CA TYR A 172 -7.43 -11.31 -6.66
C TYR A 172 -7.69 -11.56 -5.17
N THR A 173 -6.67 -11.44 -4.33
CA THR A 173 -6.74 -11.69 -2.88
C THR A 173 -7.09 -10.43 -2.09
#